data_ce7e5572a1d606dff3ebf9d05371d188
#
_entry.id   ce7e5572a1d606dff3ebf9d05371d188
#
_cell.length_a   1.000
_cell.length_b   1.000
_cell.length_c   1.000
_cell.angle_alpha   90.00
_cell.angle_beta   90.00
_cell.angle_gamma   90.00
#
_symmetry.space_group_name_H-M   'P 1'
#
loop_
_entity.id
_entity.type
_entity.pdbx_description
1 polymer ?
#
loop_
_entity_poly.entity_id
_entity_poly.type
_entity_poly.pdbx_seq_one_letter_code
_entity_poly.pdbx_strand_id
1 'polypeptide(L)'
;MFINTELLEFIRLKNPLSSVIGKYEVITNACCKCPFCHSKTNSLNLFHDEIYTCFHCGESGDVFGFVSKIENLSFAETVRKMAKSSGIYTLEELKQKNIFRF
;
A
#
# COMPACT_ATOMS: atom_id res chain seq x y z
N MET A 1 -17.03 7.91 0.52
CA MET A 1 -15.73 8.62 0.69
C MET A 1 -15.29 9.18 -0.65
N PHE A 2 -14.89 10.42 -0.66
CA PHE A 2 -14.34 11.03 -1.86
C PHE A 2 -12.84 10.74 -1.94
N ILE A 3 -12.41 10.11 -3.04
CA ILE A 3 -11.02 9.72 -3.24
C ILE A 3 -10.38 10.72 -4.20
N ASN A 4 -9.31 11.39 -3.75
CA ASN A 4 -8.55 12.33 -4.57
C ASN A 4 -7.05 12.09 -4.38
N THR A 5 -6.25 12.79 -5.19
CA THR A 5 -4.81 12.60 -5.20
C THR A 5 -4.17 12.92 -3.84
N GLU A 6 -4.63 13.98 -3.19
CA GLU A 6 -4.09 14.40 -1.89
C GLU A 6 -4.35 13.35 -0.82
N LEU A 7 -5.53 12.74 -0.83
CA LEU A 7 -5.85 11.66 0.10
C LEU A 7 -4.93 10.47 -0.13
N LEU A 8 -4.75 10.07 -1.39
CA LEU A 8 -3.89 8.94 -1.72
C LEU A 8 -2.45 9.19 -1.32
N GLU A 9 -1.94 10.40 -1.57
CA GLU A 9 -0.58 10.77 -1.19
C GLU A 9 -0.40 10.71 0.32
N PHE A 10 -1.35 11.23 1.08
CA PHE A 10 -1.29 11.21 2.54
C PHE A 10 -1.26 9.77 3.07
N ILE A 11 -2.14 8.92 2.55
CA ILE A 11 -2.19 7.52 2.97
C ILE A 11 -0.88 6.80 2.62
N ARG A 12 -0.35 7.09 1.44
CA ARG A 12 0.90 6.48 0.98
C ARG A 12 2.07 6.86 1.87
N LEU A 13 2.14 8.12 2.30
CA LEU A 13 3.19 8.58 3.21
C LEU A 13 3.10 7.91 4.59
N LYS A 14 1.89 7.63 5.06
CA LYS A 14 1.69 6.97 6.35
C LYS A 14 1.90 5.46 6.27
N ASN A 15 1.93 4.89 5.08
CA ASN A 15 2.03 3.45 4.89
C ASN A 15 3.12 3.12 3.87
N PRO A 16 4.40 3.24 4.24
CA PRO A 16 5.48 2.86 3.34
C PRO A 16 5.32 1.40 2.92
N LEU A 17 5.64 1.11 1.67
CA LEU A 17 5.42 -0.22 1.12
C LEU A 17 6.15 -1.31 1.91
N SER A 18 7.37 -1.03 2.35
CA SER A 18 8.15 -1.98 3.14
C SER A 18 7.48 -2.29 4.48
N SER A 19 6.86 -1.30 5.12
CA SER A 19 6.14 -1.51 6.38
C SER A 19 4.92 -2.39 6.18
N VAL A 20 4.21 -2.21 5.07
CA VAL A 20 3.00 -2.98 4.77
C VAL A 20 3.36 -4.41 4.38
N ILE A 21 4.30 -4.59 3.45
CA ILE A 21 4.73 -5.92 3.00
C ILE A 21 5.42 -6.67 4.14
N GLY A 22 6.15 -5.96 4.98
CA GLY A 22 6.85 -6.53 6.12
C GLY A 22 5.96 -7.24 7.13
N LYS A 23 4.65 -6.97 7.10
CA LYS A 23 3.69 -7.70 7.94
C LYS A 23 3.44 -9.11 7.44
N TYR A 24 3.76 -9.41 6.20
CA TYR A 24 3.49 -10.68 5.56
C TYR A 24 4.75 -11.46 5.23
N GLU A 25 5.83 -10.77 4.88
CA GLU A 25 7.08 -11.40 4.46
C GLU A 25 8.27 -10.68 5.05
N VAL A 26 9.36 -11.42 5.27
CA VAL A 26 10.62 -10.83 5.75
C VAL A 26 11.33 -10.19 4.58
N ILE A 27 11.59 -8.88 4.70
CA ILE A 27 12.24 -8.11 3.64
C ILE A 27 13.74 -8.01 3.95
N THR A 28 14.56 -8.37 2.95
CA THR A 28 16.02 -8.28 3.05
C THR A 28 16.55 -7.64 1.77
N ASN A 29 17.29 -6.54 1.91
CA ASN A 29 17.86 -5.81 0.77
C ASN A 29 16.80 -5.45 -0.27
N ALA A 30 15.68 -4.92 0.20
CA ALA A 30 14.53 -4.49 -0.62
C ALA A 30 13.92 -5.63 -1.45
N CYS A 31 14.06 -6.87 -0.99
CA CYS A 31 13.51 -8.06 -1.65
C CYS A 31 12.85 -8.96 -0.63
N CYS A 32 11.87 -9.73 -1.09
CA CYS A 32 11.23 -10.75 -0.25
C CYS A 32 10.62 -11.83 -1.12
N LYS A 33 10.11 -12.87 -0.48
CA LYS A 33 9.32 -13.89 -1.17
C LYS A 33 8.00 -13.28 -1.59
N CYS A 34 7.51 -13.68 -2.75
CA CYS A 34 6.25 -13.15 -3.26
C CYS A 34 5.06 -13.87 -2.63
N PRO A 35 4.17 -13.15 -1.91
CA PRO A 35 3.01 -13.79 -1.30
C PRO A 35 1.92 -14.15 -2.32
N PHE A 36 2.02 -13.66 -3.55
CA PHE A 36 1.02 -13.93 -4.58
C PHE A 36 1.29 -15.22 -5.34
N CYS A 37 2.55 -15.52 -5.65
CA CYS A 37 2.90 -16.74 -6.39
C CYS A 37 3.61 -17.77 -5.51
N HIS A 38 3.85 -17.44 -4.23
CA HIS A 38 4.51 -18.31 -3.27
C HIS A 38 5.87 -18.82 -3.74
N SER A 39 6.61 -17.96 -4.43
CA SER A 39 7.97 -18.26 -4.88
C SER A 39 8.86 -18.57 -3.70
N LYS A 40 9.75 -19.56 -3.85
CA LYS A 40 10.69 -19.92 -2.80
C LYS A 40 11.89 -18.99 -2.73
N THR A 41 12.06 -18.15 -3.74
CA THR A 41 13.15 -17.19 -3.83
C THR A 41 12.63 -15.79 -3.54
N ASN A 42 13.56 -14.85 -3.27
CA ASN A 42 13.21 -13.44 -3.04
C ASN A 42 12.97 -12.75 -4.38
N SER A 43 11.88 -13.09 -5.04
CA SER A 43 11.54 -12.60 -6.37
C SER A 43 10.75 -11.30 -6.36
N LEU A 44 10.18 -10.89 -5.22
CA LEU A 44 9.47 -9.63 -5.10
C LEU A 44 10.45 -8.55 -4.71
N ASN A 45 10.56 -7.53 -5.55
CA ASN A 45 11.52 -6.45 -5.37
C ASN A 45 10.78 -5.14 -5.13
N LEU A 46 11.32 -4.32 -4.21
CA LEU A 46 10.79 -3.00 -3.89
C LEU A 46 11.65 -1.92 -4.54
N PHE A 47 11.02 -0.95 -5.18
CA PHE A 47 11.70 0.16 -5.84
C PHE A 47 11.30 1.46 -5.15
N HIS A 48 12.26 2.14 -4.53
CA HIS A 48 12.07 3.41 -3.83
C HIS A 48 10.99 3.38 -2.76
N ASP A 49 10.69 2.17 -2.25
CA ASP A 49 9.64 1.95 -1.26
C ASP A 49 8.25 2.41 -1.75
N GLU A 50 8.06 2.49 -3.06
CA GLU A 50 6.82 2.95 -3.68
C GLU A 50 6.15 1.90 -4.55
N ILE A 51 6.95 1.09 -5.26
CA ILE A 51 6.46 0.10 -6.22
C ILE A 51 7.09 -1.25 -5.92
N TYR A 52 6.29 -2.29 -5.99
CA TYR A 52 6.80 -3.66 -5.93
C TYR A 52 6.67 -4.33 -7.30
N THR A 53 7.58 -5.25 -7.58
CA THR A 53 7.51 -6.07 -8.80
C THR A 53 8.03 -7.47 -8.47
N CYS A 54 7.24 -8.48 -8.81
CA CYS A 54 7.68 -9.87 -8.70
C CYS A 54 8.22 -10.33 -10.04
N PHE A 55 9.50 -10.69 -10.10
CA PHE A 55 10.12 -11.15 -11.34
C PHE A 55 9.78 -12.61 -11.66
N HIS A 56 9.05 -13.29 -10.79
CA HIS A 56 8.61 -14.65 -11.01
C HIS A 56 7.21 -14.71 -11.64
N CYS A 57 6.24 -14.02 -11.06
CA CYS A 57 4.85 -14.06 -11.56
C CYS A 57 4.43 -12.81 -12.33
N GLY A 58 5.23 -11.76 -12.31
CA GLY A 58 4.93 -10.53 -13.02
C GLY A 58 4.01 -9.57 -12.29
N GLU A 59 3.60 -9.88 -11.07
CA GLU A 59 2.76 -8.96 -10.30
C GLU A 59 3.54 -7.70 -9.94
N SER A 60 2.89 -6.55 -10.07
CA SER A 60 3.49 -5.27 -9.71
C SER A 60 2.40 -4.29 -9.28
N GLY A 61 2.80 -3.23 -8.61
CA GLY A 61 1.88 -2.20 -8.15
C GLY A 61 2.46 -1.36 -7.03
N ASP A 62 1.60 -0.52 -6.47
CA ASP A 62 1.94 0.30 -5.31
C ASP A 62 1.34 -0.31 -4.04
N VAL A 63 1.39 0.45 -2.93
CA VAL A 63 0.88 -0.05 -1.65
C VAL A 63 -0.62 -0.36 -1.72
N PHE A 64 -1.39 0.42 -2.47
CA PHE A 64 -2.83 0.16 -2.61
C PHE A 64 -3.07 -1.13 -3.38
N GLY A 65 -2.32 -1.35 -4.45
CA GLY A 65 -2.42 -2.59 -5.22
C GLY A 65 -2.04 -3.81 -4.39
N PHE A 66 -1.00 -3.69 -3.58
CA PHE A 66 -0.57 -4.77 -2.71
C PHE A 66 -1.67 -5.16 -1.71
N VAL A 67 -2.18 -4.18 -0.96
CA VAL A 67 -3.21 -4.44 0.05
C VAL A 67 -4.49 -4.97 -0.61
N SER A 68 -4.89 -4.39 -1.74
CA SER A 68 -6.07 -4.84 -2.48
C SER A 68 -5.97 -6.33 -2.83
N LYS A 69 -4.84 -6.77 -3.32
CA LYS A 69 -4.65 -8.18 -3.69
C LYS A 69 -4.54 -9.11 -2.50
N ILE A 70 -3.77 -8.72 -1.50
CA ILE A 70 -3.54 -9.56 -0.32
C ILE A 70 -4.84 -9.78 0.45
N GLU A 71 -5.67 -8.75 0.56
CA GLU A 71 -6.90 -8.80 1.34
C GLU A 71 -8.16 -8.99 0.49
N ASN A 72 -7.98 -9.13 -0.83
CA ASN A 72 -9.07 -9.33 -1.77
C ASN A 72 -10.15 -8.24 -1.65
N LEU A 73 -9.72 -6.99 -1.73
CA LEU A 73 -10.59 -5.83 -1.61
C LEU A 73 -10.62 -5.05 -2.93
N SER A 74 -11.69 -4.31 -3.15
CA SER A 74 -11.72 -3.35 -4.25
C SER A 74 -10.80 -2.17 -3.93
N PHE A 75 -10.49 -1.34 -4.93
CA PHE A 75 -9.67 -0.16 -4.70
C PHE A 75 -10.31 0.77 -3.66
N ALA A 76 -11.61 1.03 -3.79
CA ALA A 76 -12.31 1.91 -2.86
C ALA A 76 -12.30 1.35 -1.43
N GLU A 77 -12.50 0.04 -1.27
CA GLU A 77 -12.44 -0.60 0.03
C GLU A 77 -11.04 -0.53 0.63
N THR A 78 -10.02 -0.73 -0.21
CA THR A 78 -8.62 -0.65 0.20
C THR A 78 -8.28 0.75 0.71
N VAL A 79 -8.66 1.78 -0.04
CA VAL A 79 -8.41 3.17 0.35
C VAL A 79 -9.11 3.49 1.68
N ARG A 80 -10.35 3.07 1.82
CA ARG A 80 -11.12 3.30 3.04
C ARG A 80 -10.46 2.64 4.25
N LYS A 81 -10.03 1.40 4.10
CA LYS A 81 -9.37 0.66 5.18
C LYS A 81 -8.06 1.30 5.57
N MET A 82 -7.25 1.66 4.58
CA MET A 82 -5.95 2.28 4.84
C MET A 82 -6.10 3.68 5.42
N ALA A 83 -7.13 4.41 5.04
CA ALA A 83 -7.42 5.71 5.62
C ALA A 83 -7.72 5.57 7.12
N LYS A 84 -8.53 4.60 7.49
CA LYS A 84 -8.83 4.34 8.91
C LYS A 84 -7.57 3.97 9.68
N SER A 85 -6.72 3.13 9.12
CA SER A 85 -5.46 2.74 9.75
C SER A 85 -4.53 3.93 9.92
N SER A 86 -4.65 4.93 9.08
CA SER A 86 -3.84 6.15 9.15
C SER A 86 -4.46 7.23 10.04
N GLY A 87 -5.59 6.91 10.71
CA GLY A 87 -6.28 7.86 11.57
C GLY A 87 -7.23 8.80 10.83
N ILE A 88 -7.61 8.45 9.62
CA ILE A 88 -8.47 9.28 8.78
C ILE A 88 -9.76 8.52 8.51
N TYR A 89 -10.89 9.07 8.93
CA TYR A 89 -12.17 8.39 8.80
C TYR A 89 -13.06 8.98 7.71
N THR A 90 -13.01 10.30 7.52
CA THR A 90 -13.79 10.98 6.49
C THR A 90 -12.99 12.11 5.87
N LEU A 91 -13.42 12.57 4.69
CA LEU A 91 -12.81 13.74 4.05
C LEU A 91 -12.99 15.00 4.91
N GLU A 92 -14.15 15.12 5.59
CA GLU A 92 -14.40 16.24 6.46
C GLU A 92 -13.41 16.28 7.63
N GLU A 93 -13.07 15.12 8.20
CA GLU A 93 -12.08 15.05 9.26
C GLU A 93 -10.71 15.50 8.76
N LEU A 94 -10.36 15.16 7.52
CA LEU A 94 -9.12 15.63 6.92
C LEU A 94 -9.08 17.14 6.83
N LYS A 95 -10.19 17.75 6.41
CA LYS A 95 -10.30 19.20 6.32
C LYS A 95 -10.19 19.86 7.69
N GLN A 96 -10.82 19.28 8.68
CA GLN A 96 -10.75 19.80 10.07
C GLN A 96 -9.34 19.75 10.63
N LYS A 97 -8.58 18.70 10.28
CA LYS A 97 -7.20 18.55 10.72
C LYS A 97 -6.21 19.34 9.89
N ASN A 98 -6.69 20.05 8.89
CA ASN A 98 -5.84 20.87 8.01
C ASN A 98 -4.80 20.04 7.26
N ILE A 99 -5.08 18.80 6.98
CA ILE A 99 -4.16 17.90 6.28
C ILE A 99 -4.11 18.24 4.80
N PHE A 100 -5.26 18.60 4.23
CA PHE A 100 -5.34 19.04 2.84
C PHE A 100 -5.50 20.55 2.78
N ARG A 101 -4.68 21.15 1.96
CA ARG A 101 -4.73 22.58 1.66
C ARG A 101 -5.02 22.74 0.19
N PHE A 102 -6.13 23.33 -0.09
CA PHE A 102 -6.54 23.59 -1.46
C PHE A 102 -6.41 25.07 -1.77
#